data_7565ff9427f745922cd8b1109374c7ae
#
_entry.id   7565ff9427f745922cd8b1109374c7ae
#
_cell.length_a   1.000
_cell.length_b   1.000
_cell.length_c   1.000
_cell.angle_alpha   90.00
_cell.angle_beta   90.00
_cell.angle_gamma   90.00
#
_symmetry.space_group_name_H-M   'P 1'
#
loop_
_entity.id
_entity.type
_entity.pdbx_description
1 polymer ?
#
loop_
_entity_poly.entity_id
_entity_poly.type
_entity_poly.pdbx_seq_one_letter_code
_entity_poly.pdbx_strand_id
1 'polypeptide(L)'
;YYELDKEFQKKYWIELSEKIKNSYKNRTIFPKPSLLFNAFNSTHLNDVKVVIIGQDPYHGQGQANGLSFSVNEGITIPPSLLNIFKELNSDLNIPISKTGNLQPWANQGVLLLNTILTVEKDNANSHKNLGWEIFTKKVIEVISLKLENIVFILWGKQANYINDIIDSSKHHIISSVHPLSLIHI
;
A
#
# COMPACT_ATOMS: atom_id res chain seq x y z
N TYR A 1 -7.96 -5.68 -13.06
CA TYR A 1 -9.10 -5.07 -12.35
C TYR A 1 -10.04 -4.36 -13.34
N TYR A 2 -10.75 -5.15 -14.17
CA TYR A 2 -11.72 -4.67 -15.16
C TYR A 2 -12.81 -3.76 -14.53
N GLU A 3 -13.16 -4.01 -13.28
CA GLU A 3 -14.12 -3.21 -12.51
C GLU A 3 -13.69 -1.75 -12.31
N LEU A 4 -12.40 -1.46 -12.50
CA LEU A 4 -11.86 -0.11 -12.37
C LEU A 4 -11.85 0.69 -13.69
N ASP A 5 -12.21 0.09 -14.81
CA ASP A 5 -12.15 0.77 -16.12
C ASP A 5 -12.97 2.06 -16.16
N LYS A 6 -14.13 2.07 -15.48
CA LYS A 6 -14.97 3.26 -15.35
C LYS A 6 -14.34 4.35 -14.48
N GLU A 7 -13.45 4.00 -13.55
CA GLU A 7 -12.77 4.99 -12.71
C GLU A 7 -11.80 5.83 -13.53
N PHE A 8 -11.16 5.23 -14.54
CA PHE A 8 -10.20 5.91 -15.41
C PHE A 8 -10.83 6.97 -16.33
N GLN A 9 -12.15 6.98 -16.45
CA GLN A 9 -12.91 7.97 -17.23
C GLN A 9 -13.44 9.11 -16.36
N LYS A 10 -13.34 9.02 -15.04
CA LYS A 10 -13.85 10.04 -14.12
C LYS A 10 -12.97 11.28 -14.11
N LYS A 11 -13.59 12.44 -13.88
CA LYS A 11 -12.91 13.74 -13.83
C LYS A 11 -11.73 13.76 -12.86
N TYR A 12 -11.91 13.22 -11.65
CA TYR A 12 -10.82 13.20 -10.65
C TYR A 12 -9.59 12.41 -11.15
N TRP A 13 -9.82 11.31 -11.90
CA TRP A 13 -8.72 10.50 -12.44
C TRP A 13 -7.95 11.21 -13.53
N ILE A 14 -8.66 11.92 -14.41
CA ILE A 14 -8.05 12.72 -15.47
C ILE A 14 -7.17 13.81 -14.84
N GLU A 15 -7.73 14.57 -13.88
CA GLU A 15 -6.99 15.60 -13.14
C GLU A 15 -5.79 15.06 -12.37
N LEU A 16 -5.96 13.90 -11.68
CA LEU A 16 -4.89 13.22 -10.97
C LEU A 16 -3.76 12.82 -11.93
N SER A 17 -4.11 12.15 -13.04
CA SER A 17 -3.12 11.65 -14.01
C SER A 17 -2.32 12.78 -14.65
N GLU A 18 -2.94 13.94 -14.94
CA GLU A 18 -2.23 15.12 -15.43
C GLU A 18 -1.26 15.69 -14.39
N LYS A 19 -1.69 15.84 -13.14
CA LYS A 19 -0.83 16.31 -12.04
C LYS A 19 0.37 15.38 -11.83
N ILE A 20 0.13 14.06 -11.82
CA ILE A 20 1.19 13.06 -11.62
C ILE A 20 2.17 13.05 -12.80
N LYS A 21 1.69 13.07 -14.04
CA LYS A 21 2.56 13.20 -15.22
C LYS A 21 3.43 14.47 -15.16
N ASN A 22 2.84 15.59 -14.75
CA ASN A 22 3.58 16.85 -14.58
C ASN A 22 4.62 16.76 -13.46
N SER A 23 4.27 16.11 -12.33
CA SER A 23 5.21 15.89 -11.23
C SER A 23 6.42 15.06 -11.68
N TYR A 24 6.21 13.95 -12.39
CA TYR A 24 7.32 13.14 -12.95
C TYR A 24 8.21 13.87 -13.95
N LYS A 25 7.66 14.87 -14.68
CA LYS A 25 8.46 15.68 -15.62
C LYS A 25 9.36 16.70 -14.93
N ASN A 26 8.91 17.25 -13.81
CA ASN A 26 9.54 18.42 -13.19
C ASN A 26 10.24 18.12 -11.87
N ARG A 27 10.02 16.94 -11.28
CA ARG A 27 10.51 16.57 -9.95
C ARG A 27 10.94 15.12 -9.90
N THR A 28 11.67 14.76 -8.88
CA THR A 28 11.99 13.37 -8.58
C THR A 28 10.84 12.75 -7.79
N ILE A 29 10.12 11.81 -8.40
CA ILE A 29 8.94 11.15 -7.83
C ILE A 29 9.21 9.66 -7.64
N PHE A 30 8.71 9.11 -6.54
CA PHE A 30 8.76 7.68 -6.23
C PHE A 30 7.36 7.08 -6.11
N PRO A 31 7.22 5.77 -6.41
CA PRO A 31 8.17 4.89 -7.08
C PRO A 31 8.43 5.33 -8.53
N LYS A 32 9.35 4.67 -9.24
CA LYS A 32 9.51 4.86 -10.70
C LYS A 32 8.17 4.59 -11.42
N PRO A 33 7.87 5.23 -12.56
CA PRO A 33 6.59 5.05 -13.28
C PRO A 33 6.25 3.58 -13.57
N SER A 34 7.24 2.75 -13.89
CA SER A 34 7.05 1.31 -14.15
C SER A 34 6.60 0.51 -12.92
N LEU A 35 6.79 1.04 -11.72
CA LEU A 35 6.44 0.40 -10.45
C LEU A 35 5.21 1.05 -9.78
N LEU A 36 4.59 2.04 -10.41
CA LEU A 36 3.44 2.78 -9.87
C LEU A 36 2.28 1.85 -9.47
N PHE A 37 2.00 0.85 -10.28
CA PHE A 37 0.93 -0.12 -10.07
C PHE A 37 1.44 -1.52 -9.66
N ASN A 38 2.64 -1.59 -9.09
CA ASN A 38 3.27 -2.88 -8.76
C ASN A 38 2.41 -3.72 -7.80
N ALA A 39 1.70 -3.13 -6.85
CA ALA A 39 0.79 -3.85 -5.96
C ALA A 39 -0.27 -4.64 -6.74
N PHE A 40 -0.85 -4.05 -7.78
CA PHE A 40 -1.86 -4.70 -8.62
C PHE A 40 -1.28 -5.71 -9.61
N ASN A 41 -0.06 -5.46 -10.09
CA ASN A 41 0.64 -6.36 -11.01
C ASN A 41 1.14 -7.61 -10.29
N SER A 42 1.47 -7.49 -9.00
CA SER A 42 2.01 -8.59 -8.18
C SER A 42 0.92 -9.42 -7.51
N THR A 43 -0.27 -8.85 -7.28
CA THR A 43 -1.40 -9.54 -6.65
C THR A 43 -2.67 -9.27 -7.45
N HIS A 44 -3.08 -10.23 -8.28
CA HIS A 44 -4.31 -10.11 -9.05
C HIS A 44 -5.54 -10.18 -8.15
N LEU A 45 -6.66 -9.58 -8.57
CA LEU A 45 -7.88 -9.50 -7.77
C LEU A 45 -8.29 -10.87 -7.18
N ASN A 46 -8.34 -11.90 -8.00
CA ASN A 46 -8.78 -13.24 -7.57
C ASN A 46 -7.78 -13.97 -6.67
N ASP A 47 -6.54 -13.49 -6.57
CA ASP A 47 -5.49 -14.08 -5.74
C ASP A 47 -5.39 -13.40 -4.37
N VAL A 48 -6.11 -12.28 -4.16
CA VAL A 48 -6.08 -11.53 -2.89
C VAL A 48 -6.61 -12.39 -1.76
N LYS A 49 -5.82 -12.53 -0.70
CA LYS A 49 -6.16 -13.19 0.56
C LYS A 49 -6.08 -12.23 1.74
N VAL A 50 -5.09 -11.33 1.70
CA VAL A 50 -4.84 -10.33 2.73
C VAL A 50 -4.63 -8.98 2.06
N VAL A 51 -5.17 -7.93 2.65
CA VAL A 51 -4.93 -6.54 2.24
C VAL A 51 -4.25 -5.81 3.38
N ILE A 52 -3.05 -5.28 3.14
CA ILE A 52 -2.33 -4.43 4.09
C ILE A 52 -2.29 -3.02 3.55
N ILE A 53 -2.84 -2.07 4.31
CA ILE A 53 -2.93 -0.67 3.90
C ILE A 53 -1.79 0.13 4.51
N GLY A 54 -0.94 0.69 3.63
CA GLY A 54 0.04 1.71 3.96
C GLY A 54 -0.47 3.13 3.66
N GLN A 55 0.32 4.14 3.98
CA GLN A 55 -0.02 5.54 3.77
C GLN A 55 0.45 6.02 2.40
N ASP A 56 1.73 6.27 2.24
CA ASP A 56 2.41 6.72 1.02
C ASP A 56 3.72 5.95 0.83
N PRO A 57 4.33 5.98 -0.37
CA PRO A 57 5.60 5.31 -0.59
C PRO A 57 6.72 5.93 0.24
N TYR A 58 7.77 5.16 0.52
CA TYR A 58 9.00 5.72 1.06
C TYR A 58 9.58 6.76 0.10
N HIS A 59 9.99 7.92 0.64
CA HIS A 59 10.43 9.08 -0.13
C HIS A 59 11.97 9.17 -0.32
N GLY A 60 12.72 8.23 0.24
CA GLY A 60 14.17 8.15 0.06
C GLY A 60 14.55 7.53 -1.29
N GLN A 61 15.71 7.93 -1.80
CA GLN A 61 16.25 7.44 -3.06
C GLN A 61 16.35 5.92 -3.09
N GLY A 62 15.75 5.29 -4.09
CA GLY A 62 15.82 3.84 -4.32
C GLY A 62 14.99 2.98 -3.36
N GLN A 63 14.25 3.55 -2.41
CA GLN A 63 13.46 2.79 -1.44
C GLN A 63 12.21 2.17 -2.05
N ALA A 64 11.30 3.01 -2.54
CA ALA A 64 9.96 2.58 -2.97
C ALA A 64 9.97 1.66 -4.19
N ASN A 65 9.29 0.53 -4.09
CA ASN A 65 9.09 -0.45 -5.16
C ASN A 65 7.62 -0.65 -5.55
N GLY A 66 6.72 0.24 -5.10
CA GLY A 66 5.29 0.20 -5.42
C GLY A 66 4.45 -0.73 -4.55
N LEU A 67 5.06 -1.35 -3.53
CA LEU A 67 4.37 -2.14 -2.50
C LEU A 67 4.44 -1.40 -1.16
N SER A 68 3.35 -1.37 -0.39
CA SER A 68 3.34 -0.75 0.93
C SER A 68 4.31 -1.46 1.89
N PHE A 69 4.98 -0.70 2.78
CA PHE A 69 5.99 -1.17 3.73
C PHE A 69 7.25 -1.77 3.11
N SER A 70 7.30 -2.01 1.79
CA SER A 70 8.37 -2.69 1.08
C SER A 70 9.41 -1.72 0.53
N VAL A 71 10.66 -2.16 0.50
CA VAL A 71 11.76 -1.47 -0.16
C VAL A 71 12.48 -2.38 -1.16
N ASN A 72 13.23 -1.77 -2.08
CA ASN A 72 14.04 -2.54 -3.03
C ASN A 72 15.14 -3.36 -2.32
N GLU A 73 15.64 -4.39 -3.01
CA GLU A 73 16.80 -5.16 -2.55
C GLU A 73 18.02 -4.25 -2.28
N GLY A 74 18.78 -4.60 -1.25
CA GLY A 74 19.97 -3.85 -0.85
C GLY A 74 19.71 -2.55 -0.08
N ILE A 75 18.44 -2.18 0.11
CA ILE A 75 18.06 -1.02 0.94
C ILE A 75 17.93 -1.46 2.41
N THR A 76 18.42 -0.62 3.30
CA THR A 76 18.24 -0.81 4.75
C THR A 76 16.75 -0.95 5.10
N ILE A 77 16.41 -1.97 5.87
CA ILE A 77 15.03 -2.24 6.28
C ILE A 77 14.50 -1.06 7.10
N PRO A 78 13.39 -0.41 6.67
CA PRO A 78 12.83 0.70 7.42
C PRO A 78 12.32 0.30 8.80
N PRO A 79 12.29 1.22 9.78
CA PRO A 79 11.91 0.91 11.17
C PRO A 79 10.52 0.25 11.30
N SER A 80 9.51 0.71 10.54
CA SER A 80 8.17 0.11 10.56
C SER A 80 8.21 -1.35 10.12
N LEU A 81 8.90 -1.65 9.03
CA LEU A 81 9.03 -3.02 8.53
C LEU A 81 9.87 -3.90 9.45
N LEU A 82 10.93 -3.34 10.04
CA LEU A 82 11.73 -4.07 11.04
C LEU A 82 10.89 -4.47 12.24
N ASN A 83 9.98 -3.61 12.71
CA ASN A 83 9.08 -3.92 13.80
C ASN A 83 8.08 -5.02 13.42
N ILE A 84 7.55 -5.01 12.19
CA ILE A 84 6.72 -6.10 11.68
C ILE A 84 7.50 -7.43 11.71
N PHE A 85 8.75 -7.44 11.26
CA PHE A 85 9.57 -8.65 11.28
C PHE A 85 9.93 -9.12 12.69
N LYS A 86 10.15 -8.20 13.64
CA LYS A 86 10.37 -8.54 15.05
C LYS A 86 9.12 -9.19 15.65
N GLU A 87 7.93 -8.68 15.34
CA GLU A 87 6.68 -9.26 15.83
C GLU A 87 6.47 -10.66 15.26
N LEU A 88 6.68 -10.88 13.97
CA LEU A 88 6.62 -12.20 13.35
C LEU A 88 7.64 -13.17 13.96
N ASN A 89 8.83 -12.69 14.32
CA ASN A 89 9.82 -13.51 14.99
C ASN A 89 9.39 -13.87 16.42
N SER A 90 8.86 -12.91 17.17
CA SER A 90 8.41 -13.11 18.55
C SER A 90 7.22 -14.05 18.67
N ASP A 91 6.23 -13.88 17.78
CA ASP A 91 4.97 -14.63 17.82
C ASP A 91 5.07 -16.02 17.16
N LEU A 92 5.72 -16.10 16.01
CA LEU A 92 5.75 -17.31 15.18
C LEU A 92 7.13 -17.97 15.07
N ASN A 93 8.15 -17.45 15.74
CA ASN A 93 9.56 -17.90 15.62
C ASN A 93 10.08 -17.86 14.16
N ILE A 94 9.50 -16.99 13.29
CA ILE A 94 9.98 -16.80 11.94
C ILE A 94 11.28 -15.98 11.98
N PRO A 95 12.40 -16.43 11.38
CA PRO A 95 13.63 -15.67 11.35
C PRO A 95 13.44 -14.28 10.75
N ILE A 96 14.04 -13.25 11.37
CA ILE A 96 14.02 -11.89 10.86
C ILE A 96 14.61 -11.87 9.44
N SER A 97 13.86 -11.33 8.49
CA SER A 97 14.30 -11.25 7.09
C SER A 97 15.56 -10.37 6.96
N LYS A 98 16.45 -10.76 6.08
CA LYS A 98 17.65 -9.97 5.72
C LYS A 98 17.37 -8.92 4.62
N THR A 99 16.20 -8.98 3.99
CA THR A 99 15.76 -8.03 2.96
C THR A 99 14.44 -7.39 3.34
N GLY A 100 14.27 -6.11 2.94
CA GLY A 100 13.00 -5.38 3.08
C GLY A 100 12.07 -5.52 1.88
N ASN A 101 12.41 -6.38 0.91
CA ASN A 101 11.57 -6.62 -0.26
C ASN A 101 10.45 -7.60 0.06
N LEU A 102 9.21 -7.13 0.03
CA LEU A 102 7.99 -7.89 0.32
C LEU A 102 7.34 -8.52 -0.94
N GLN A 103 8.02 -8.54 -2.09
CA GLN A 103 7.52 -9.21 -3.29
C GLN A 103 7.09 -10.66 -3.03
N PRO A 104 7.81 -11.46 -2.19
CA PRO A 104 7.37 -12.82 -1.84
C PRO A 104 6.01 -12.87 -1.11
N TRP A 105 5.65 -11.81 -0.37
CA TRP A 105 4.32 -11.72 0.25
C TRP A 105 3.24 -11.44 -0.79
N ALA A 106 3.51 -10.48 -1.69
CA ALA A 106 2.59 -10.15 -2.77
C ALA A 106 2.30 -11.39 -3.66
N ASN A 107 3.32 -12.17 -3.97
CA ASN A 107 3.19 -13.42 -4.74
C ASN A 107 2.34 -14.49 -4.04
N GLN A 108 2.09 -14.38 -2.74
CA GLN A 108 1.25 -15.28 -1.96
C GLN A 108 -0.20 -14.78 -1.78
N GLY A 109 -0.52 -13.63 -2.35
CA GLY A 109 -1.87 -13.05 -2.28
C GLY A 109 -2.01 -11.95 -1.22
N VAL A 110 -0.90 -11.34 -0.76
CA VAL A 110 -0.94 -10.17 0.11
C VAL A 110 -0.93 -8.91 -0.76
N LEU A 111 -2.06 -8.23 -0.87
CA LEU A 111 -2.13 -6.92 -1.54
C LEU A 111 -1.54 -5.84 -0.63
N LEU A 112 -0.33 -5.41 -0.95
CA LEU A 112 0.42 -4.38 -0.22
C LEU A 112 0.14 -3.01 -0.85
N LEU A 113 -0.96 -2.36 -0.44
CA LEU A 113 -1.48 -1.15 -1.08
C LEU A 113 -1.27 0.10 -0.21
N ASN A 114 -0.67 1.14 -0.77
CA ASN A 114 -0.69 2.47 -0.16
C ASN A 114 -1.96 3.24 -0.52
N THR A 115 -2.45 4.10 0.36
CA THR A 115 -3.57 5.01 0.07
C THR A 115 -3.19 6.09 -0.94
N ILE A 116 -1.91 6.49 -0.96
CA ILE A 116 -1.31 7.43 -1.91
C ILE A 116 -0.21 6.68 -2.66
N LEU A 117 -0.27 6.62 -4.00
CA LEU A 117 0.64 5.76 -4.76
C LEU A 117 1.94 6.44 -5.19
N THR A 118 2.08 7.74 -4.97
CA THR A 118 3.28 8.50 -5.36
C THR A 118 3.70 9.49 -4.29
N VAL A 119 4.99 9.81 -4.25
CA VAL A 119 5.56 10.79 -3.32
C VAL A 119 6.72 11.51 -3.97
N GLU A 120 6.93 12.79 -3.67
CA GLU A 120 8.12 13.55 -4.07
C GLU A 120 9.30 13.15 -3.19
N LYS A 121 10.50 13.11 -3.78
CA LYS A 121 11.74 12.83 -3.06
C LYS A 121 11.88 13.72 -1.83
N ASP A 122 12.24 13.11 -0.70
CA ASP A 122 12.48 13.74 0.60
C ASP A 122 11.30 14.55 1.18
N ASN A 123 10.07 14.36 0.65
CA ASN A 123 8.88 15.12 1.04
C ASN A 123 7.68 14.20 1.29
N ALA A 124 7.64 13.60 2.48
CA ALA A 124 6.54 12.71 2.88
C ALA A 124 5.16 13.40 2.73
N ASN A 125 4.14 12.64 2.32
CA ASN A 125 2.78 13.12 2.09
C ASN A 125 2.62 14.20 1.00
N SER A 126 3.64 14.48 0.20
CA SER A 126 3.63 15.54 -0.83
C SER A 126 2.50 15.41 -1.85
N HIS A 127 2.01 14.19 -2.09
CA HIS A 127 0.90 13.91 -3.03
C HIS A 127 -0.44 13.59 -2.35
N LYS A 128 -0.56 13.95 -1.06
CA LYS A 128 -1.83 13.86 -0.35
C LYS A 128 -2.87 14.80 -0.97
N ASN A 129 -4.13 14.36 -1.00
CA ASN A 129 -5.27 15.10 -1.57
C ASN A 129 -5.16 15.42 -3.08
N LEU A 130 -4.28 14.74 -3.82
CA LEU A 130 -4.25 14.85 -5.27
C LEU A 130 -5.34 14.01 -5.97
N GLY A 131 -5.91 13.01 -5.27
CA GLY A 131 -6.96 12.13 -5.78
C GLY A 131 -6.64 10.64 -5.68
N TRP A 132 -5.43 10.25 -5.22
CA TRP A 132 -5.06 8.85 -5.01
C TRP A 132 -6.00 8.16 -4.03
N GLU A 133 -6.38 8.85 -2.96
CA GLU A 133 -7.26 8.34 -1.91
C GLU A 133 -8.65 7.94 -2.45
N ILE A 134 -9.15 8.65 -3.47
CA ILE A 134 -10.42 8.31 -4.14
C ILE A 134 -10.26 6.99 -4.90
N PHE A 135 -9.18 6.85 -5.64
CA PHE A 135 -8.89 5.66 -6.42
C PHE A 135 -8.67 4.43 -5.53
N THR A 136 -7.81 4.55 -4.52
CA THR A 136 -7.49 3.43 -3.61
C THR A 136 -8.68 3.01 -2.76
N LYS A 137 -9.52 3.98 -2.35
CA LYS A 137 -10.81 3.69 -1.72
C LYS A 137 -11.69 2.85 -2.64
N LYS A 138 -11.77 3.20 -3.93
CA LYS A 138 -12.54 2.44 -4.91
C LYS A 138 -12.00 1.02 -5.11
N VAL A 139 -10.69 0.84 -5.09
CA VAL A 139 -10.07 -0.51 -5.12
C VAL A 139 -10.55 -1.36 -3.95
N ILE A 140 -10.55 -0.81 -2.73
CA ILE A 140 -11.02 -1.52 -1.53
C ILE A 140 -12.51 -1.85 -1.62
N GLU A 141 -13.34 -0.92 -2.11
CA GLU A 141 -14.76 -1.19 -2.36
C GLU A 141 -14.96 -2.37 -3.33
N VAL A 142 -14.19 -2.43 -4.42
CA VAL A 142 -14.25 -3.54 -5.39
C VAL A 142 -13.86 -4.86 -4.75
N ILE A 143 -12.78 -4.88 -3.97
CA ILE A 143 -12.34 -6.09 -3.23
C ILE A 143 -13.43 -6.53 -2.27
N SER A 144 -13.98 -5.62 -1.46
CA SER A 144 -15.01 -5.90 -0.48
C SER A 144 -16.33 -6.41 -1.11
N LEU A 145 -16.66 -5.94 -2.32
CA LEU A 145 -17.87 -6.36 -3.01
C LEU A 145 -17.73 -7.69 -3.74
N LYS A 146 -16.56 -7.97 -4.31
CA LYS A 146 -16.34 -9.07 -5.25
C LYS A 146 -15.78 -10.34 -4.62
N LEU A 147 -15.08 -10.18 -3.50
CA LEU A 147 -14.42 -11.30 -2.81
C LEU A 147 -15.11 -11.61 -1.49
N GLU A 148 -14.71 -12.71 -0.88
CA GLU A 148 -15.15 -13.15 0.43
C GLU A 148 -13.95 -13.66 1.24
N ASN A 149 -14.05 -13.64 2.56
CA ASN A 149 -13.03 -14.17 3.48
C ASN A 149 -11.65 -13.51 3.36
N ILE A 150 -11.61 -12.23 2.97
CA ILE A 150 -10.37 -11.45 2.92
C ILE A 150 -10.05 -10.90 4.31
N VAL A 151 -8.78 -10.94 4.69
CA VAL A 151 -8.27 -10.29 5.90
C VAL A 151 -7.76 -8.90 5.56
N PHE A 152 -8.37 -7.86 6.13
CA PHE A 152 -7.90 -6.47 6.01
C PHE A 152 -7.11 -6.09 7.26
N ILE A 153 -5.85 -5.69 7.08
CA ILE A 153 -4.97 -5.24 8.16
C ILE A 153 -4.83 -3.71 8.05
N LEU A 154 -5.39 -3.01 9.06
CA LEU A 154 -5.49 -1.56 9.13
C LEU A 154 -4.62 -1.03 10.27
N TRP A 155 -3.41 -0.60 9.95
CA TRP A 155 -2.46 -0.09 10.93
C TRP A 155 -2.49 1.43 11.04
N GLY A 156 -2.86 1.92 12.22
CA GLY A 156 -2.91 3.34 12.56
C GLY A 156 -4.18 4.04 12.09
N LYS A 157 -4.37 5.26 12.59
CA LYS A 157 -5.61 6.04 12.35
C LYS A 157 -5.89 6.33 10.87
N GLN A 158 -4.85 6.44 10.06
CA GLN A 158 -4.99 6.76 8.64
C GLN A 158 -5.54 5.59 7.81
N ALA A 159 -5.31 4.34 8.24
CA ALA A 159 -5.91 3.18 7.59
C ALA A 159 -7.38 2.98 7.99
N ASN A 160 -7.77 3.46 9.18
CA ASN A 160 -9.12 3.24 9.72
C ASN A 160 -10.24 3.94 8.93
N TYR A 161 -9.93 4.98 8.12
CA TYR A 161 -10.96 5.68 7.32
C TYR A 161 -11.62 4.79 6.25
N ILE A 162 -11.01 3.66 5.92
CA ILE A 162 -11.58 2.70 4.98
C ILE A 162 -12.40 1.60 5.66
N ASN A 163 -12.43 1.56 7.00
CA ASN A 163 -13.16 0.54 7.75
C ASN A 163 -14.65 0.49 7.35
N ASP A 164 -15.27 1.66 7.18
CA ASP A 164 -16.69 1.79 6.88
C ASP A 164 -17.10 1.31 5.48
N ILE A 165 -16.12 1.05 4.60
CA ILE A 165 -16.37 0.55 3.23
C ILE A 165 -16.13 -0.94 3.09
N ILE A 166 -15.64 -1.60 4.13
CA ILE A 166 -15.40 -3.04 4.14
C ILE A 166 -16.63 -3.74 4.76
N ASP A 167 -17.21 -4.67 4.04
CA ASP A 167 -18.30 -5.50 4.53
C ASP A 167 -17.79 -6.50 5.57
N SER A 168 -17.92 -6.16 6.84
CA SER A 168 -17.47 -6.99 7.95
C SER A 168 -18.25 -8.31 8.11
N SER A 169 -19.37 -8.48 7.40
CA SER A 169 -20.11 -9.76 7.36
C SER A 169 -19.43 -10.78 6.44
N LYS A 170 -18.57 -10.31 5.50
CA LYS A 170 -17.86 -11.13 4.52
C LYS A 170 -16.36 -11.21 4.75
N HIS A 171 -15.79 -10.26 5.49
CA HIS A 171 -14.35 -10.09 5.63
C HIS A 171 -13.93 -9.98 7.09
N HIS A 172 -12.65 -10.25 7.34
CA HIS A 172 -12.04 -10.04 8.65
C HIS A 172 -11.25 -8.74 8.67
N ILE A 173 -11.51 -7.89 9.66
CA ILE A 173 -10.79 -6.61 9.83
C ILE A 173 -9.96 -6.67 11.10
N ILE A 174 -8.66 -6.49 10.96
CA ILE A 174 -7.71 -6.40 12.07
C ILE A 174 -7.18 -4.97 12.12
N SER A 175 -7.59 -4.21 13.14
CA SER A 175 -7.14 -2.85 13.39
C SER A 175 -6.16 -2.81 14.55
N SER A 176 -5.04 -2.13 14.39
CA SER A 176 -4.02 -1.95 15.43
C SER A 176 -3.32 -0.60 15.27
N VAL A 177 -2.43 -0.27 16.22
CA VAL A 177 -1.53 0.88 16.12
C VAL A 177 -0.58 0.70 14.94
N HIS A 178 -0.05 1.81 14.43
CA HIS A 178 0.92 1.74 13.34
C HIS A 178 2.23 1.08 13.83
N PRO A 179 2.90 0.20 13.03
CA PRO A 179 4.12 -0.50 13.45
C PRO A 179 5.26 0.40 13.93
N LEU A 180 5.31 1.66 13.44
CA LEU A 180 6.26 2.65 13.95
C LEU A 180 5.96 3.11 15.38
N SER A 181 4.69 3.06 15.81
CA SER A 181 4.28 3.47 17.17
C SER A 181 4.69 2.47 18.26
N LEU A 182 5.16 1.29 17.88
CA LEU A 182 5.65 0.24 18.80
C LEU A 182 7.07 0.50 19.34
N ILE A 183 7.66 1.65 19.06
CA ILE A 183 9.01 2.01 19.52
C ILE A 183 9.06 2.27 21.04
N HIS A 184 7.91 2.32 21.71
CA HIS A 184 7.81 2.65 23.15
C HIS A 184 7.24 1.50 24.00
N ILE A 185 7.35 0.26 23.54
CA ILE A 185 7.03 -0.92 24.37
C ILE A 185 8.31 -1.62 24.75
#